data_db0de0c0154cdbb03f2347563ab44e8f
#
_entry.id   db0de0c0154cdbb03f2347563ab44e8f
#
_cell.length_a   1.000
_cell.length_b   1.000
_cell.length_c   1.000
_cell.angle_alpha   90.00
_cell.angle_beta   90.00
_cell.angle_gamma   90.00
#
_symmetry.space_group_name_H-M   'P 1'
#
loop_
_entity.id
_entity.type
_entity.pdbx_description
1 polymer ?
#
loop_
_entity_poly.entity_id
_entity_poly.type
_entity_poly.pdbx_seq_one_letter_code
_entity_poly.pdbx_strand_id
1 'polypeptide(L)'
;SFSSGAEIIARIRAAVTNDNRWLSPEAALERAEATVPAEQYQGWFDRLNPETRAQMEESWGPAPGTVMVSGGQIVIPGIRNGSLFVGVQPMRSAPERAEELYHSTDSTPPHSYLAFYRWVDEVFGADVVLHVGTHGTLEWLPGKEIGLSSGCFGDICIGGMSHLYIYNISILGEGMQAKRRSYACILDHLIPSMDDADTYGGLTDLDEAIDGYYHARQARP
;
A
#
# COMPACT_ATOMS: atom_id res chain seq x y z
N SER A 1 -16.98 -14.00 13.28
CA SER A 1 -15.61 -14.57 13.15
C SER A 1 -15.50 -15.37 11.87
N PHE A 2 -14.35 -15.30 11.23
CA PHE A 2 -14.08 -16.11 10.04
C PHE A 2 -13.90 -17.58 10.43
N SER A 3 -14.46 -18.47 9.60
CA SER A 3 -14.37 -19.91 9.81
C SER A 3 -13.18 -20.55 9.07
N SER A 4 -12.65 -19.86 8.04
CA SER A 4 -11.57 -20.36 7.20
C SER A 4 -10.85 -19.24 6.44
N GLY A 5 -9.63 -19.52 5.96
CA GLY A 5 -8.91 -18.62 5.05
C GLY A 5 -9.64 -18.38 3.72
N ALA A 6 -10.36 -19.38 3.22
CA ALA A 6 -11.17 -19.23 2.01
C ALA A 6 -12.31 -18.21 2.20
N GLU A 7 -12.93 -18.17 3.36
CA GLU A 7 -13.95 -17.16 3.69
C GLU A 7 -13.35 -15.77 3.75
N ILE A 8 -12.15 -15.60 4.35
CA ILE A 8 -11.45 -14.32 4.38
C ILE A 8 -11.17 -13.83 2.95
N ILE A 9 -10.62 -14.70 2.10
CA ILE A 9 -10.33 -14.36 0.70
C ILE A 9 -11.60 -13.98 -0.05
N ALA A 10 -12.68 -14.74 0.12
CA ALA A 10 -13.96 -14.45 -0.53
C ALA A 10 -14.51 -13.07 -0.09
N ARG A 11 -14.42 -12.73 1.20
CA ARG A 11 -14.87 -11.44 1.72
C ARG A 11 -13.97 -10.29 1.23
N ILE A 12 -12.65 -10.46 1.22
CA ILE A 12 -11.74 -9.44 0.67
C ILE A 12 -12.04 -9.18 -0.81
N ARG A 13 -12.31 -10.23 -1.59
CA ARG A 13 -12.65 -10.09 -3.02
C ARG A 13 -14.02 -9.44 -3.26
N ALA A 14 -14.95 -9.59 -2.34
CA ALA A 14 -16.28 -8.97 -2.40
C ALA A 14 -16.30 -7.54 -1.82
N ALA A 15 -15.31 -7.20 -0.99
CA ALA A 15 -15.19 -5.92 -0.33
C ALA A 15 -14.58 -4.84 -1.25
N VAL A 16 -14.27 -3.73 -0.65
CA VAL A 16 -13.66 -2.59 -1.35
C VAL A 16 -12.22 -2.89 -1.69
N THR A 17 -11.88 -2.68 -2.96
CA THR A 17 -10.49 -2.62 -3.40
C THR A 17 -9.91 -1.22 -3.14
N ASN A 18 -8.59 -1.12 -3.23
CA ASN A 18 -7.87 0.14 -3.15
C ASN A 18 -7.68 0.81 -4.53
N ASP A 19 -8.32 0.30 -5.58
CA ASP A 19 -8.10 0.72 -6.97
C ASP A 19 -9.42 1.07 -7.66
N ASN A 20 -9.60 2.34 -7.99
CA ASN A 20 -10.78 2.90 -8.66
C ASN A 20 -11.03 2.35 -10.07
N ARG A 21 -10.05 1.73 -10.71
CA ARG A 21 -10.22 1.11 -12.04
C ARG A 21 -11.19 -0.06 -12.01
N TRP A 22 -11.33 -0.69 -10.84
CA TRP A 22 -12.17 -1.88 -10.64
C TRP A 22 -13.49 -1.59 -9.96
N LEU A 23 -13.58 -0.47 -9.25
CA LEU A 23 -14.76 -0.10 -8.48
C LEU A 23 -14.82 1.43 -8.37
N SER A 24 -15.91 2.04 -8.86
CA SER A 24 -16.07 3.48 -8.71
C SER A 24 -16.15 3.90 -7.23
N PRO A 25 -15.80 5.14 -6.88
CA PRO A 25 -15.88 5.62 -5.50
C PRO A 25 -17.28 5.47 -4.89
N GLU A 26 -18.36 5.65 -5.68
CA GLU A 26 -19.73 5.47 -5.23
C GLU A 26 -20.03 4.00 -4.89
N ALA A 27 -19.66 3.09 -5.78
CA ALA A 27 -19.82 1.65 -5.54
C ALA A 27 -18.90 1.14 -4.43
N ALA A 28 -17.74 1.77 -4.24
CA ALA A 28 -16.86 1.51 -3.11
C ALA A 28 -17.51 1.95 -1.80
N LEU A 29 -18.13 3.13 -1.77
CA LEU A 29 -18.84 3.62 -0.60
C LEU A 29 -19.99 2.70 -0.17
N GLU A 30 -20.78 2.19 -1.13
CA GLU A 30 -21.87 1.26 -0.86
C GLU A 30 -21.40 -0.06 -0.24
N ARG A 31 -20.19 -0.50 -0.53
CA ARG A 31 -19.62 -1.78 -0.06
C ARG A 31 -18.68 -1.62 1.15
N ALA A 32 -18.35 -0.39 1.51
CA ALA A 32 -17.37 -0.12 2.56
C ALA A 32 -17.89 -0.56 3.94
N GLU A 33 -17.07 -1.32 4.67
CA GLU A 33 -17.29 -1.59 6.09
C GLU A 33 -16.79 -0.44 6.98
N ALA A 34 -15.94 0.45 6.42
CA ALA A 34 -15.39 1.59 7.13
C ALA A 34 -15.23 2.80 6.20
N THR A 35 -15.54 3.97 6.74
CA THR A 35 -15.38 5.26 6.06
C THR A 35 -14.90 6.31 7.05
N VAL A 36 -14.39 7.41 6.52
CA VAL A 36 -13.99 8.60 7.29
C VAL A 36 -14.73 9.81 6.74
N PRO A 37 -15.55 10.50 7.53
CA PRO A 37 -16.15 11.77 7.13
C PRO A 37 -15.07 12.81 6.78
N ALA A 38 -15.31 13.61 5.74
CA ALA A 38 -14.38 14.65 5.31
C ALA A 38 -14.01 15.61 6.43
N GLU A 39 -14.97 15.98 7.30
CA GLU A 39 -14.74 16.85 8.45
C GLU A 39 -13.79 16.21 9.48
N GLN A 40 -13.96 14.92 9.77
CA GLN A 40 -13.05 14.20 10.67
C GLN A 40 -11.64 14.14 10.08
N TYR A 41 -11.53 13.85 8.78
CA TYR A 41 -10.25 13.85 8.10
C TYR A 41 -9.59 15.22 8.11
N GLN A 42 -10.36 16.30 7.89
CA GLN A 42 -9.84 17.66 7.97
C GLN A 42 -9.18 17.93 9.33
N GLY A 43 -9.78 17.48 10.41
CA GLY A 43 -9.20 17.62 11.75
C GLY A 43 -7.87 16.86 11.91
N TRP A 44 -7.68 15.73 11.23
CA TRP A 44 -6.39 15.02 11.19
C TRP A 44 -5.36 15.74 10.32
N PHE A 45 -5.80 16.20 9.16
CA PHE A 45 -4.96 16.91 8.20
C PHE A 45 -4.42 18.21 8.79
N ASP A 46 -5.23 18.95 9.53
CA ASP A 46 -4.83 20.20 10.16
C ASP A 46 -3.76 20.04 11.26
N ARG A 47 -3.59 18.83 11.80
CA ARG A 47 -2.52 18.52 12.76
C ARG A 47 -1.14 18.34 12.11
N LEU A 48 -1.09 18.17 10.81
CA LEU A 48 0.18 18.09 10.08
C LEU A 48 0.89 19.45 10.08
N ASN A 49 2.20 19.43 9.93
CA ASN A 49 2.94 20.68 9.75
C ASN A 49 2.52 21.39 8.44
N PRO A 50 2.63 22.72 8.37
CA PRO A 50 2.16 23.49 7.22
C PRO A 50 2.81 23.13 5.90
N GLU A 51 4.09 22.76 5.91
CA GLU A 51 4.81 22.37 4.70
C GLU A 51 4.29 21.06 4.12
N THR A 52 4.08 20.04 4.96
CA THR A 52 3.50 18.75 4.56
C THR A 52 2.09 18.93 4.00
N ARG A 53 1.26 19.79 4.63
CA ARG A 53 -0.08 20.10 4.11
C ARG A 53 -0.01 20.73 2.74
N ALA A 54 0.85 21.74 2.57
CA ALA A 54 1.01 22.42 1.29
C ALA A 54 1.45 21.47 0.17
N GLN A 55 2.39 20.57 0.44
CA GLN A 55 2.85 19.55 -0.51
C GLN A 55 1.72 18.59 -0.93
N MET A 56 0.89 18.15 0.03
CA MET A 56 -0.27 17.30 -0.29
C MET A 56 -1.33 18.04 -1.08
N GLU A 57 -1.64 19.29 -0.72
CA GLU A 57 -2.62 20.10 -1.44
C GLU A 57 -2.16 20.44 -2.86
N GLU A 58 -0.87 20.69 -3.06
CA GLU A 58 -0.29 20.91 -4.39
C GLU A 58 -0.43 19.66 -5.28
N SER A 59 -0.23 18.47 -4.71
CA SER A 59 -0.27 17.21 -5.44
C SER A 59 -1.68 16.68 -5.68
N TRP A 60 -2.59 16.85 -4.72
CA TRP A 60 -3.89 16.15 -4.66
C TRP A 60 -5.10 17.09 -4.48
N GLY A 61 -4.87 18.42 -4.46
CA GLY A 61 -5.90 19.42 -4.17
C GLY A 61 -6.24 19.50 -2.67
N PRO A 62 -7.22 20.35 -2.31
CA PRO A 62 -7.62 20.52 -0.92
C PRO A 62 -8.20 19.22 -0.34
N ALA A 63 -8.06 19.04 0.97
CA ALA A 63 -8.63 17.91 1.69
C ALA A 63 -10.17 17.84 1.53
N PRO A 64 -10.75 16.65 1.36
CA PRO A 64 -10.17 15.32 1.43
C PRO A 64 -9.65 14.78 0.08
N GLY A 65 -9.46 15.61 -0.95
CA GLY A 65 -9.11 15.21 -2.30
C GLY A 65 -10.24 14.45 -3.01
N THR A 66 -9.87 13.68 -4.05
CA THR A 66 -10.85 12.96 -4.88
C THR A 66 -10.63 11.44 -4.91
N VAL A 67 -9.42 10.97 -4.52
CA VAL A 67 -9.08 9.54 -4.58
C VAL A 67 -9.78 8.79 -3.45
N MET A 68 -10.58 7.79 -3.80
CA MET A 68 -11.40 7.00 -2.85
C MET A 68 -12.38 7.87 -2.02
N VAL A 69 -12.87 8.95 -2.60
CA VAL A 69 -13.82 9.89 -1.95
C VAL A 69 -15.13 9.88 -2.70
N SER A 70 -16.24 9.70 -1.99
CA SER A 70 -17.60 9.83 -2.51
C SER A 70 -18.55 10.31 -1.42
N GLY A 71 -19.51 11.15 -1.76
CA GLY A 71 -20.53 11.63 -0.82
C GLY A 71 -19.97 12.30 0.45
N GLY A 72 -18.79 12.95 0.38
CA GLY A 72 -18.13 13.53 1.54
C GLY A 72 -17.51 12.49 2.50
N GLN A 73 -17.34 11.26 2.05
CA GLN A 73 -16.73 10.17 2.81
C GLN A 73 -15.48 9.65 2.09
N ILE A 74 -14.42 9.41 2.83
CA ILE A 74 -13.24 8.68 2.36
C ILE A 74 -13.46 7.20 2.68
N VAL A 75 -13.35 6.37 1.67
CA VAL A 75 -13.54 4.91 1.80
C VAL A 75 -12.27 4.26 2.35
N ILE A 76 -12.41 3.40 3.36
CA ILE A 76 -11.32 2.62 3.94
C ILE A 76 -11.41 1.18 3.41
N PRO A 77 -10.47 0.74 2.56
CA PRO A 77 -10.51 -0.58 1.95
C PRO A 77 -10.15 -1.68 2.95
N GLY A 78 -11.06 -2.62 3.17
CA GLY A 78 -10.84 -3.75 4.05
C GLY A 78 -12.11 -4.31 4.66
N ILE A 79 -11.92 -5.31 5.52
CA ILE A 79 -12.99 -6.03 6.22
C ILE A 79 -12.68 -6.11 7.70
N ARG A 80 -13.70 -5.97 8.53
CA ARG A 80 -13.57 -6.04 9.99
C ARG A 80 -14.06 -7.38 10.53
N ASN A 81 -13.34 -7.90 11.53
CA ASN A 81 -13.72 -9.09 12.28
C ASN A 81 -13.36 -8.92 13.77
N GLY A 82 -14.23 -8.26 14.51
CA GLY A 82 -13.98 -7.93 15.91
C GLY A 82 -12.75 -7.03 16.08
N SER A 83 -11.73 -7.51 16.76
CA SER A 83 -10.45 -6.82 16.99
C SER A 83 -9.45 -6.96 15.84
N LEU A 84 -9.82 -7.63 14.76
CA LEU A 84 -9.00 -7.76 13.57
C LEU A 84 -9.59 -6.93 12.43
N PHE A 85 -8.77 -6.11 11.79
CA PHE A 85 -9.05 -5.48 10.52
C PHE A 85 -8.09 -6.03 9.46
N VAL A 86 -8.62 -6.52 8.37
CA VAL A 86 -7.83 -6.99 7.23
C VAL A 86 -8.02 -5.98 6.10
N GLY A 87 -7.04 -5.12 5.95
CA GLY A 87 -7.05 -4.04 4.95
C GLY A 87 -6.18 -4.36 3.75
N VAL A 88 -6.54 -3.79 2.61
CA VAL A 88 -5.65 -3.70 1.45
C VAL A 88 -4.94 -2.36 1.53
N GLN A 89 -3.60 -2.37 1.54
CA GLN A 89 -2.83 -1.14 1.63
C GLN A 89 -3.24 -0.18 0.50
N PRO A 90 -3.56 1.09 0.81
CA PRO A 90 -3.96 2.05 -0.21
C PRO A 90 -2.87 2.27 -1.25
N MET A 91 -3.27 2.63 -2.46
CA MET A 91 -2.34 3.07 -3.49
C MET A 91 -1.73 4.42 -3.09
N ARG A 92 -0.42 4.56 -3.30
CA ARG A 92 0.28 5.84 -3.06
C ARG A 92 0.14 6.84 -4.21
N SER A 93 -0.59 6.46 -5.26
CA SER A 93 -0.86 7.30 -6.43
C SER A 93 -2.29 7.11 -6.92
N ALA A 94 -2.80 8.04 -7.71
CA ALA A 94 -4.01 7.79 -8.49
C ALA A 94 -3.72 6.75 -9.57
N PRO A 95 -4.67 5.87 -9.91
CA PRO A 95 -4.46 4.81 -10.89
C PRO A 95 -3.98 5.31 -12.25
N GLU A 96 -4.45 6.49 -12.67
CA GLU A 96 -4.12 7.13 -13.95
C GLU A 96 -2.65 7.60 -14.00
N ARG A 97 -2.04 7.81 -12.84
CA ARG A 97 -0.66 8.27 -12.67
C ARG A 97 0.25 7.19 -12.10
N ALA A 98 -0.23 5.95 -12.03
CA ALA A 98 0.48 4.87 -11.33
C ALA A 98 1.88 4.61 -11.93
N GLU A 99 2.02 4.57 -13.25
CA GLU A 99 3.30 4.35 -13.92
C GLU A 99 4.28 5.52 -13.68
N GLU A 100 3.79 6.76 -13.77
CA GLU A 100 4.59 7.97 -13.54
C GLU A 100 5.11 8.05 -12.09
N LEU A 101 4.24 7.73 -11.14
CA LEU A 101 4.50 7.96 -9.73
C LEU A 101 5.08 6.73 -9.00
N TYR A 102 5.05 5.55 -9.63
CA TYR A 102 5.48 4.30 -8.98
C TYR A 102 6.94 4.36 -8.53
N HIS A 103 7.79 5.01 -9.30
CA HIS A 103 9.22 5.20 -8.99
C HIS A 103 9.55 6.60 -8.45
N SER A 104 8.55 7.46 -8.28
CA SER A 104 8.80 8.80 -7.72
C SER A 104 9.09 8.73 -6.23
N THR A 105 10.21 9.33 -5.81
CA THR A 105 10.59 9.50 -4.40
C THR A 105 10.01 10.78 -3.79
N ASP A 106 9.45 11.67 -4.62
CA ASP A 106 9.01 13.02 -4.23
C ASP A 106 7.48 13.16 -4.22
N SER A 107 6.77 12.17 -4.76
CA SER A 107 5.31 12.22 -4.81
C SER A 107 4.68 11.92 -3.45
N THR A 108 3.96 12.89 -2.90
CA THR A 108 3.21 12.71 -1.66
C THR A 108 2.09 11.68 -1.83
N PRO A 109 1.71 10.95 -0.77
CA PRO A 109 0.55 10.07 -0.85
C PRO A 109 -0.75 10.88 -0.96
N PRO A 110 -1.82 10.31 -1.57
CA PRO A 110 -3.14 10.94 -1.59
C PRO A 110 -3.75 11.01 -0.19
N HIS A 111 -4.72 11.89 -0.01
CA HIS A 111 -5.44 12.08 1.26
C HIS A 111 -6.05 10.77 1.79
N SER A 112 -6.55 9.91 0.92
CA SER A 112 -7.10 8.59 1.29
C SER A 112 -6.06 7.66 1.91
N TYR A 113 -4.79 7.78 1.52
CA TYR A 113 -3.69 7.02 2.11
C TYR A 113 -3.47 7.42 3.57
N LEU A 114 -3.37 8.71 3.84
CA LEU A 114 -3.25 9.23 5.20
C LEU A 114 -4.50 8.90 6.04
N ALA A 115 -5.69 9.06 5.46
CA ALA A 115 -6.95 8.73 6.12
C ALA A 115 -7.01 7.27 6.55
N PHE A 116 -6.52 6.34 5.72
CA PHE A 116 -6.46 4.91 6.05
C PHE A 116 -5.65 4.68 7.34
N TYR A 117 -4.43 5.19 7.41
CA TYR A 117 -3.57 4.97 8.58
C TYR A 117 -4.10 5.70 9.82
N ARG A 118 -4.65 6.91 9.67
CA ARG A 118 -5.30 7.61 10.79
C ARG A 118 -6.54 6.87 11.29
N TRP A 119 -7.32 6.27 10.40
CA TRP A 119 -8.46 5.45 10.78
C TRP A 119 -8.03 4.19 11.54
N VAL A 120 -6.99 3.52 11.07
CA VAL A 120 -6.43 2.33 11.74
C VAL A 120 -5.95 2.66 13.14
N ASP A 121 -5.27 3.78 13.31
CA ASP A 121 -4.74 4.27 14.58
C ASP A 121 -5.85 4.78 15.52
N GLU A 122 -6.62 5.77 15.08
CA GLU A 122 -7.47 6.59 15.96
C GLU A 122 -8.93 6.11 16.03
N VAL A 123 -9.43 5.38 15.04
CA VAL A 123 -10.83 4.92 14.99
C VAL A 123 -10.94 3.43 15.27
N PHE A 124 -10.16 2.61 14.56
CA PHE A 124 -10.09 1.18 14.83
C PHE A 124 -9.33 0.91 16.13
N GLY A 125 -8.33 1.72 16.46
CA GLY A 125 -7.52 1.63 17.66
C GLY A 125 -6.59 0.41 17.63
N ALA A 126 -5.84 0.24 16.55
CA ALA A 126 -4.94 -0.89 16.41
C ALA A 126 -3.71 -0.76 17.32
N ASP A 127 -3.41 -1.78 18.11
CA ASP A 127 -2.17 -1.88 18.89
C ASP A 127 -0.96 -2.19 18.00
N VAL A 128 -1.20 -2.87 16.87
CA VAL A 128 -0.15 -3.31 15.95
C VAL A 128 -0.65 -3.34 14.51
N VAL A 129 0.18 -2.89 13.60
CA VAL A 129 0.01 -3.07 12.16
C VAL A 129 0.88 -4.23 11.71
N LEU A 130 0.26 -5.25 11.14
CA LEU A 130 0.94 -6.40 10.58
C LEU A 130 0.90 -6.31 9.05
N HIS A 131 2.00 -5.92 8.43
CA HIS A 131 2.14 -6.00 6.98
C HIS A 131 2.55 -7.40 6.55
N VAL A 132 1.90 -7.91 5.52
CA VAL A 132 2.20 -9.22 4.92
C VAL A 132 2.47 -9.02 3.45
N GLY A 133 3.68 -9.31 3.00
CA GLY A 133 4.06 -9.14 1.59
C GLY A 133 5.57 -9.13 1.38
N THR A 134 5.98 -8.82 0.17
CA THR A 134 7.40 -8.69 -0.20
C THR A 134 7.90 -7.28 0.05
N HIS A 135 7.11 -6.30 -0.34
CA HIS A 135 7.24 -4.90 0.02
C HIS A 135 5.85 -4.25 0.03
N GLY A 136 5.75 -3.11 0.70
CA GLY A 136 4.57 -2.25 0.69
C GLY A 136 4.86 -0.94 -0.03
N THR A 137 4.05 0.05 0.27
CA THR A 137 4.23 1.40 -0.29
C THR A 137 4.66 2.43 0.75
N LEU A 138 4.50 2.12 2.04
CA LEU A 138 4.76 3.03 3.15
C LEU A 138 6.24 3.47 3.22
N GLU A 139 7.15 2.54 3.04
CA GLU A 139 8.59 2.75 3.07
C GLU A 139 9.14 3.53 1.86
N TRP A 140 8.31 3.69 0.82
CA TRP A 140 8.66 4.42 -0.40
C TRP A 140 8.07 5.83 -0.46
N LEU A 141 7.36 6.26 0.58
CA LEU A 141 6.82 7.61 0.66
C LEU A 141 7.93 8.65 0.84
N PRO A 142 7.71 9.92 0.41
CA PRO A 142 8.72 10.97 0.58
C PRO A 142 9.18 11.15 2.02
N GLY A 143 10.46 11.44 2.18
CA GLY A 143 11.09 11.66 3.46
C GLY A 143 12.57 11.29 3.48
N LYS A 144 13.17 11.39 4.65
CA LYS A 144 14.58 11.08 4.84
C LYS A 144 14.85 9.59 4.68
N GLU A 145 16.05 9.27 4.18
CA GLU A 145 16.50 7.89 4.05
C GLU A 145 16.75 7.19 5.40
N ILE A 146 17.07 7.98 6.42
CA ILE A 146 17.33 7.51 7.78
C ILE A 146 17.06 8.63 8.78
N GLY A 147 16.65 8.27 9.97
CA GLY A 147 16.36 9.24 11.02
C GLY A 147 15.14 10.10 10.66
N LEU A 148 13.99 9.47 10.55
CA LEU A 148 12.73 10.10 10.19
C LEU A 148 12.36 11.26 11.12
N SER A 149 11.55 12.16 10.62
CA SER A 149 11.01 13.29 11.35
C SER A 149 9.55 13.51 10.99
N SER A 150 8.85 14.37 11.71
CA SER A 150 7.44 14.71 11.49
C SER A 150 7.09 15.27 10.10
N GLY A 151 8.08 15.51 9.25
CA GLY A 151 7.91 15.84 7.83
C GLY A 151 8.07 14.64 6.89
N CYS A 152 8.36 13.43 7.41
CA CYS A 152 8.51 12.22 6.61
C CYS A 152 7.18 11.47 6.55
N PHE A 153 6.67 11.18 5.36
CA PHE A 153 5.35 10.57 5.22
C PHE A 153 5.27 9.16 5.78
N GLY A 154 6.36 8.38 5.78
CA GLY A 154 6.40 7.09 6.47
C GLY A 154 6.14 7.22 7.96
N ASP A 155 6.76 8.20 8.62
CA ASP A 155 6.54 8.54 10.03
C ASP A 155 5.11 9.05 10.27
N ILE A 156 4.67 9.99 9.45
CA ILE A 156 3.32 10.57 9.54
C ILE A 156 2.25 9.49 9.44
N CYS A 157 2.38 8.55 8.52
CA CYS A 157 1.36 7.53 8.30
C CYS A 157 1.36 6.48 9.41
N ILE A 158 2.51 5.88 9.74
CA ILE A 158 2.56 4.81 10.74
C ILE A 158 2.33 5.35 12.17
N GLY A 159 2.73 6.59 12.43
CA GLY A 159 2.55 7.23 13.73
C GLY A 159 3.21 6.44 14.86
N GLY A 160 2.48 6.28 15.96
CA GLY A 160 2.93 5.53 17.14
C GLY A 160 2.64 4.04 17.13
N MET A 161 2.04 3.50 16.06
CA MET A 161 1.67 2.09 15.99
C MET A 161 2.88 1.19 15.88
N SER A 162 2.86 0.07 16.59
CA SER A 162 3.85 -1.00 16.41
C SER A 162 3.73 -1.57 15.00
N HIS A 163 4.84 -1.68 14.28
CA HIS A 163 4.85 -2.12 12.89
C HIS A 163 5.63 -3.42 12.74
N LEU A 164 4.93 -4.52 12.54
CA LEU A 164 5.51 -5.82 12.22
C LEU A 164 5.34 -6.08 10.72
N TYR A 165 6.40 -6.53 10.08
CA TYR A 165 6.39 -6.82 8.66
C TYR A 165 6.77 -8.27 8.40
N ILE A 166 5.78 -9.10 8.03
CA ILE A 166 6.02 -10.47 7.58
C ILE A 166 6.47 -10.41 6.13
N TYR A 167 7.77 -10.57 5.93
CA TYR A 167 8.44 -10.49 4.64
C TYR A 167 8.52 -11.88 4.05
N ASN A 168 7.64 -12.20 3.13
CA ASN A 168 7.49 -13.57 2.63
C ASN A 168 8.45 -13.95 1.48
N ILE A 169 9.18 -12.96 0.93
CA ILE A 169 10.28 -13.17 -0.01
C ILE A 169 11.43 -12.26 0.40
N SER A 170 12.60 -12.85 0.64
CA SER A 170 13.76 -12.14 1.14
C SER A 170 14.38 -11.25 0.08
N ILE A 171 14.05 -9.96 0.10
CA ILE A 171 14.72 -8.90 -0.68
C ILE A 171 15.37 -7.94 0.31
N LEU A 172 16.64 -8.17 0.63
CA LEU A 172 17.35 -7.50 1.71
C LEU A 172 17.34 -5.97 1.59
N GLY A 173 17.50 -5.44 0.37
CA GLY A 173 17.50 -4.00 0.12
C GLY A 173 16.19 -3.34 0.49
N GLU A 174 15.07 -3.92 0.07
CA GLU A 174 13.73 -3.40 0.36
C GLU A 174 13.33 -3.60 1.82
N GLY A 175 13.67 -4.75 2.43
CA GLY A 175 13.48 -4.97 3.86
C GLY A 175 14.22 -3.94 4.71
N MET A 176 15.42 -3.52 4.29
CA MET A 176 16.16 -2.44 4.95
C MET A 176 15.46 -1.08 4.79
N GLN A 177 14.79 -0.80 3.67
CA GLN A 177 13.98 0.41 3.51
C GLN A 177 12.79 0.39 4.48
N ALA A 178 12.05 -0.71 4.55
CA ALA A 178 10.94 -0.84 5.48
C ALA A 178 11.37 -0.62 6.94
N LYS A 179 12.52 -1.18 7.33
CA LYS A 179 13.09 -0.99 8.67
C LYS A 179 13.47 0.47 8.94
N ARG A 180 14.05 1.18 7.97
CA ARG A 180 14.55 2.56 8.14
C ARG A 180 13.47 3.60 7.96
N ARG A 181 12.51 3.38 7.05
CA ARG A 181 11.56 4.39 6.58
C ARG A 181 10.12 4.17 7.04
N SER A 182 9.85 3.07 7.74
CA SER A 182 8.54 2.81 8.35
C SER A 182 8.63 2.11 9.70
N TYR A 183 9.79 2.13 10.34
CA TYR A 183 10.06 1.51 11.65
C TYR A 183 9.69 0.03 11.74
N ALA A 184 9.71 -0.68 10.62
CA ALA A 184 9.28 -2.06 10.59
C ALA A 184 10.21 -2.99 11.36
N CYS A 185 9.64 -3.83 12.22
CA CYS A 185 10.29 -5.02 12.71
C CYS A 185 10.09 -6.13 11.67
N ILE A 186 11.15 -6.48 10.95
CA ILE A 186 11.09 -7.47 9.87
C ILE A 186 11.06 -8.87 10.47
N LEU A 187 10.04 -9.64 10.08
CA LEU A 187 9.91 -11.07 10.35
C LEU A 187 10.12 -11.80 9.03
N ASP A 188 11.31 -12.36 8.87
CA ASP A 188 11.73 -13.04 7.65
C ASP A 188 12.06 -14.52 7.95
N HIS A 189 12.29 -15.30 6.93
CA HIS A 189 12.74 -16.69 7.02
C HIS A 189 14.24 -16.79 6.65
N LEU A 190 14.83 -17.93 6.96
CA LEU A 190 16.19 -18.22 6.50
C LEU A 190 16.23 -18.22 4.98
N ILE A 191 17.17 -17.48 4.43
CA ILE A 191 17.41 -17.47 2.99
C ILE A 191 17.80 -18.89 2.58
N PRO A 192 17.07 -19.51 1.63
CA PRO A 192 17.47 -20.82 1.09
C PRO A 192 18.84 -20.71 0.44
N SER A 193 19.55 -21.82 0.34
CA SER A 193 20.82 -21.90 -0.37
C SER A 193 20.63 -21.27 -1.76
N MET A 194 21.47 -20.29 -2.09
CA MET A 194 21.44 -19.66 -3.42
C MET A 194 21.92 -20.69 -4.42
N ASP A 195 21.00 -21.28 -5.15
CA ASP A 195 21.26 -22.06 -6.34
C ASP A 195 20.75 -21.29 -7.55
N ASP A 196 21.29 -21.54 -8.71
CA ASP A 196 20.78 -20.95 -9.94
C ASP A 196 19.32 -21.39 -10.10
N ALA A 197 18.42 -20.41 -10.05
CA ALA A 197 17.00 -20.66 -10.29
C ALA A 197 16.76 -20.75 -11.79
N ASP A 198 17.02 -21.92 -12.33
CA ASP A 198 16.68 -22.23 -13.71
C ASP A 198 15.17 -22.47 -13.88
N THR A 199 14.68 -22.27 -15.08
CA THR A 199 13.32 -22.66 -15.45
C THR A 199 13.21 -24.18 -15.41
N TYR A 200 12.06 -24.72 -14.99
CA TYR A 200 11.85 -26.16 -14.88
C TYR A 200 10.51 -26.60 -15.49
N GLY A 201 10.48 -27.85 -15.95
CA GLY A 201 9.29 -28.43 -16.58
C GLY A 201 8.92 -27.70 -17.88
N GLY A 202 7.62 -27.49 -18.11
CA GLY A 202 7.14 -26.82 -19.32
C GLY A 202 7.54 -25.34 -19.45
N LEU A 203 8.11 -24.74 -18.41
CA LEU A 203 8.65 -23.38 -18.49
C LEU A 203 9.97 -23.34 -19.24
N THR A 204 10.80 -24.38 -19.17
CA THR A 204 12.03 -24.49 -19.93
C THR A 204 11.74 -24.56 -21.44
N ASP A 205 10.75 -25.37 -21.83
CA ASP A 205 10.33 -25.46 -23.23
C ASP A 205 9.79 -24.12 -23.76
N LEU A 206 9.07 -23.38 -22.92
CA LEU A 206 8.56 -22.07 -23.29
C LEU A 206 9.69 -21.05 -23.45
N ASP A 207 10.65 -21.03 -22.54
CA ASP A 207 11.80 -20.13 -22.54
C ASP A 207 12.65 -20.37 -23.83
N GLU A 208 12.97 -21.62 -24.14
CA GLU A 208 13.64 -22.00 -25.40
C GLU A 208 12.85 -21.57 -26.65
N ALA A 209 11.52 -21.68 -26.62
CA ALA A 209 10.67 -21.25 -27.73
C ALA A 209 10.68 -19.74 -27.91
N ILE A 210 10.68 -18.97 -26.81
CA ILE A 210 10.75 -17.51 -26.79
C ILE A 210 12.11 -17.06 -27.35
N ASP A 211 13.18 -17.64 -26.88
CA ASP A 211 14.54 -17.36 -27.37
C ASP A 211 14.68 -17.67 -28.84
N GLY A 212 14.18 -18.81 -29.27
CA GLY A 212 14.13 -19.20 -30.68
C GLY A 212 13.36 -18.20 -31.54
N TYR A 213 12.26 -17.69 -31.06
CA TYR A 213 11.49 -16.65 -31.75
C TYR A 213 12.27 -15.33 -31.90
N TYR A 214 12.94 -14.87 -30.86
CA TYR A 214 13.73 -13.63 -30.92
C TYR A 214 14.95 -13.79 -31.81
N HIS A 215 15.65 -14.91 -31.77
CA HIS A 215 16.75 -15.20 -32.68
C HIS A 215 16.29 -15.23 -34.14
N ALA A 216 15.17 -15.89 -34.45
CA ALA A 216 14.61 -15.91 -35.80
C ALA A 216 14.17 -14.51 -36.28
N ARG A 217 13.65 -13.69 -35.40
CA ARG A 217 13.25 -12.31 -35.72
C ARG A 217 14.44 -11.41 -36.00
N GLN A 218 15.54 -11.56 -35.27
CA GLN A 218 16.79 -10.81 -35.51
C GLN A 218 17.51 -11.24 -36.78
N ALA A 219 17.38 -12.49 -37.15
CA ALA A 219 18.02 -13.05 -38.37
C ALA A 219 17.30 -12.72 -39.69
N ARG A 220 16.12 -12.05 -39.62
CA ARG A 220 15.43 -11.60 -40.84
C ARG A 220 15.94 -10.18 -41.17
N PRO A 221 16.52 -9.99 -42.38
CA PRO A 221 16.99 -8.70 -42.84
C PRO A 221 15.86 -7.72 -43.08
#